data_579f8d1a9f40bf5e565f6748d2212434
#
_entry.id   579f8d1a9f40bf5e565f6748d2212434
#
_cell.length_a   1.000
_cell.length_b   1.000
_cell.length_c   1.000
_cell.angle_alpha   90.00
_cell.angle_beta   90.00
_cell.angle_gamma   90.00
#
_symmetry.space_group_name_H-M   'P 1'
#
loop_
_entity.id
_entity.type
_entity.pdbx_description
1 polymer ?
#
loop_
_entity_poly.entity_id
_entity_poly.type
_entity_poly.pdbx_seq_one_letter_code
_entity_poly.pdbx_strand_id
1 'polypeptide(L)'
;DFVNIGATNITSIEQEVFGASLSGDWLTLPTSDVPIAVVVGYEHRSDSSSFRPDSFLSSGDVLGFNAGKATTGGYSSSDFFGEISIPVMQDQPMVEALTVWAAARTSDYSNIGNVGSFAAAINYSPIEMLSFRVGYQEAVRAPNVSELFLGQSNGFPSASDPCASNGFESGTTDVALCQAMGVSAANVGVFEQANSQIQGTFGGNPGLKEETSNTFTVGAVIQPMDGLDITV
;
A
#
# COMPACT_ATOMS: atom_id res chain seq x y z
N ASP A 1 -23.22 5.99 38.51
CA ASP A 1 -23.84 5.12 37.52
C ASP A 1 -23.23 3.72 37.59
N PHE A 2 -24.07 2.71 37.82
CA PHE A 2 -23.61 1.33 38.07
C PHE A 2 -23.13 0.61 36.75
N VAL A 3 -23.50 1.14 35.61
CA VAL A 3 -23.26 0.51 34.30
C VAL A 3 -22.22 1.24 33.42
N ASN A 4 -21.81 2.46 33.76
CA ASN A 4 -20.85 3.21 33.02
C ASN A 4 -19.47 3.20 33.64
N ILE A 5 -18.48 2.79 32.91
CA ILE A 5 -17.09 2.75 33.32
C ILE A 5 -16.26 3.61 32.38
N GLY A 6 -15.40 4.46 32.93
CA GLY A 6 -14.43 5.22 32.13
C GLY A 6 -13.26 4.34 31.77
N ALA A 7 -12.91 4.30 30.49
CA ALA A 7 -11.74 3.58 29.99
C ALA A 7 -10.87 4.51 29.15
N THR A 8 -9.54 4.40 29.28
CA THR A 8 -8.59 5.24 28.58
C THR A 8 -7.54 4.39 27.86
N ASN A 9 -7.57 4.42 26.54
CA ASN A 9 -6.51 3.85 25.71
C ASN A 9 -5.40 4.88 25.52
N ILE A 10 -4.16 4.42 25.48
CA ILE A 10 -2.99 5.26 25.21
C ILE A 10 -2.33 4.77 23.93
N THR A 11 -2.19 5.67 22.97
CA THR A 11 -1.45 5.46 21.72
C THR A 11 -0.30 6.44 21.65
N SER A 12 0.91 5.94 21.34
CA SER A 12 2.08 6.73 21.01
C SER A 12 2.55 6.34 19.62
N ILE A 13 2.80 7.32 18.76
CA ILE A 13 3.35 7.15 17.42
C ILE A 13 4.53 8.10 17.32
N GLU A 14 5.68 7.57 16.95
CA GLU A 14 6.91 8.34 16.77
C GLU A 14 7.47 8.06 15.39
N GLN A 15 7.87 9.12 14.70
CA GLN A 15 8.53 9.04 13.41
C GLN A 15 9.74 9.97 13.43
N GLU A 16 10.89 9.44 13.07
CA GLU A 16 12.10 10.19 12.85
C GLU A 16 12.52 10.07 11.40
N VAL A 17 12.79 11.19 10.74
CA VAL A 17 13.25 11.22 9.35
C VAL A 17 14.47 12.11 9.23
N PHE A 18 15.53 11.56 8.67
CA PHE A 18 16.73 12.30 8.26
C PHE A 18 16.91 12.11 6.76
N GLY A 19 17.06 13.22 6.03
CA GLY A 19 17.28 13.17 4.59
C GLY A 19 18.26 14.21 4.11
N ALA A 20 18.99 13.87 3.07
CA ALA A 20 19.86 14.79 2.35
C ALA A 20 19.79 14.49 0.85
N SER A 21 19.73 15.53 0.05
CA SER A 21 19.76 15.41 -1.40
C SER A 21 20.64 16.47 -2.03
N LEU A 22 21.21 16.13 -3.17
CA LEU A 22 21.95 17.02 -4.04
C LEU A 22 21.27 17.03 -5.41
N SER A 23 20.94 18.20 -5.89
CA SER A 23 20.37 18.40 -7.22
C SER A 23 21.16 19.44 -8.00
N GLY A 24 21.19 19.32 -9.31
CA GLY A 24 21.87 20.28 -10.17
C GLY A 24 21.76 19.91 -11.63
N ASP A 25 22.22 20.83 -12.45
CA ASP A 25 22.36 20.66 -13.88
C ASP A 25 23.71 19.99 -14.18
N TRP A 26 23.68 19.03 -15.08
CA TRP A 26 24.89 18.30 -15.47
C TRP A 26 25.49 18.84 -16.74
N LEU A 27 24.90 18.50 -17.89
CA LEU A 27 25.36 18.94 -19.21
C LEU A 27 24.17 19.31 -20.12
N THR A 28 24.40 20.12 -21.09
CA THR A 28 23.42 20.49 -22.12
C THR A 28 23.71 19.72 -23.42
N LEU A 29 22.67 19.06 -23.97
CA LEU A 29 22.79 18.35 -25.23
C LEU A 29 22.84 19.33 -26.38
N PRO A 30 23.53 19.01 -27.50
CA PRO A 30 23.56 19.89 -28.70
C PRO A 30 22.18 20.11 -29.35
N THR A 31 21.18 19.32 -28.95
CA THR A 31 19.82 19.32 -29.50
C THR A 31 18.81 20.00 -28.57
N SER A 32 19.27 20.59 -27.49
CA SER A 32 18.43 21.24 -26.48
C SER A 32 19.19 22.37 -25.81
N ASP A 33 18.52 23.49 -25.53
CA ASP A 33 19.06 24.60 -24.72
C ASP A 33 18.89 24.43 -23.22
N VAL A 34 18.12 23.41 -22.80
CA VAL A 34 17.90 23.06 -21.39
C VAL A 34 18.89 21.98 -20.98
N PRO A 35 19.57 22.14 -19.82
CA PRO A 35 20.51 21.13 -19.32
C PRO A 35 19.80 19.87 -18.82
N ILE A 36 20.54 18.76 -18.78
CA ILE A 36 20.14 17.55 -18.08
C ILE A 36 20.13 17.84 -16.59
N ALA A 37 18.97 17.69 -15.94
CA ALA A 37 18.82 17.82 -14.50
C ALA A 37 18.99 16.46 -13.81
N VAL A 38 19.73 16.44 -12.70
CA VAL A 38 19.99 15.24 -11.90
C VAL A 38 19.72 15.51 -10.41
N VAL A 39 19.20 14.48 -9.74
CA VAL A 39 19.04 14.48 -8.29
C VAL A 39 19.59 13.16 -7.76
N VAL A 40 20.32 13.20 -6.64
CA VAL A 40 20.68 12.02 -5.87
C VAL A 40 20.44 12.32 -4.40
N GLY A 41 20.03 11.33 -3.64
CA GLY A 41 19.74 11.55 -2.24
C GLY A 41 19.76 10.27 -1.41
N TYR A 42 19.76 10.52 -0.12
CA TYR A 42 19.66 9.51 0.93
C TYR A 42 18.58 9.94 1.93
N GLU A 43 17.79 9.00 2.39
CA GLU A 43 16.83 9.18 3.47
C GLU A 43 16.96 8.03 4.47
N HIS A 44 16.92 8.34 5.74
CA HIS A 44 16.71 7.36 6.80
C HIS A 44 15.42 7.70 7.53
N ARG A 45 14.58 6.69 7.74
CA ARG A 45 13.31 6.80 8.43
C ARG A 45 13.22 5.74 9.50
N SER A 46 12.69 6.11 10.67
CA SER A 46 12.35 5.19 11.74
C SER A 46 10.91 5.47 12.19
N ASP A 47 10.07 4.46 12.15
CA ASP A 47 8.68 4.50 12.57
C ASP A 47 8.48 3.56 13.75
N SER A 48 7.88 4.06 14.83
CA SER A 48 7.48 3.24 15.97
C SER A 48 6.07 3.56 16.42
N SER A 49 5.37 2.56 16.93
CA SER A 49 4.03 2.73 17.46
C SER A 49 3.81 1.83 18.66
N SER A 50 3.14 2.35 19.67
CA SER A 50 2.66 1.57 20.80
C SER A 50 1.21 1.92 21.09
N PHE A 51 0.39 0.91 21.28
CA PHE A 51 -1.00 0.99 21.71
C PHE A 51 -1.15 0.18 22.99
N ARG A 52 -1.65 0.81 24.05
CA ARG A 52 -1.98 0.18 25.31
C ARG A 52 -3.46 0.40 25.62
N PRO A 53 -4.29 -0.66 25.49
CA PRO A 53 -5.69 -0.57 25.89
C PRO A 53 -5.80 -0.43 27.42
N ASP A 54 -6.90 0.18 27.85
CA ASP A 54 -7.29 0.21 29.24
C ASP A 54 -7.39 -1.22 29.83
N SER A 55 -7.13 -1.36 31.13
CA SER A 55 -7.19 -2.65 31.80
C SER A 55 -8.59 -3.30 31.73
N PHE A 56 -9.64 -2.50 31.77
CA PHE A 56 -11.00 -2.98 31.59
C PHE A 56 -11.25 -3.50 30.19
N LEU A 57 -10.81 -2.78 29.15
CA LEU A 57 -10.96 -3.20 27.76
C LEU A 57 -10.09 -4.41 27.41
N SER A 58 -8.94 -4.57 28.09
CA SER A 58 -8.05 -5.71 27.87
C SER A 58 -8.47 -6.97 28.63
N SER A 59 -9.30 -6.85 29.71
CA SER A 59 -9.83 -8.01 30.46
C SER A 59 -10.82 -8.84 29.63
N GLY A 60 -11.59 -8.20 28.73
CA GLY A 60 -12.71 -8.81 28.01
C GLY A 60 -14.02 -8.83 28.76
N ASP A 61 -14.07 -8.23 29.95
CA ASP A 61 -15.27 -8.25 30.83
C ASP A 61 -16.21 -7.06 30.55
N VAL A 62 -15.88 -6.23 29.55
CA VAL A 62 -16.71 -5.08 29.17
C VAL A 62 -17.75 -5.49 28.14
N LEU A 63 -19.02 -5.36 28.47
CA LEU A 63 -20.11 -5.68 27.55
C LEU A 63 -20.05 -4.88 26.25
N GLY A 64 -20.12 -5.56 25.12
CA GLY A 64 -20.11 -4.97 23.79
C GLY A 64 -18.70 -4.73 23.22
N PHE A 65 -17.63 -5.10 23.93
CA PHE A 65 -16.26 -4.98 23.46
C PHE A 65 -15.52 -6.33 23.57
N ASN A 66 -14.75 -6.65 22.52
CA ASN A 66 -13.81 -7.77 22.59
C ASN A 66 -12.55 -7.35 23.36
N ALA A 67 -11.87 -8.30 23.99
CA ALA A 67 -10.61 -8.03 24.68
C ALA A 67 -9.58 -7.42 23.74
N GLY A 68 -9.20 -6.17 23.99
CA GLY A 68 -8.12 -5.50 23.27
C GLY A 68 -6.75 -5.96 23.75
N LYS A 69 -5.81 -6.16 22.85
CA LYS A 69 -4.42 -6.47 23.19
C LYS A 69 -3.51 -5.29 22.89
N ALA A 70 -2.47 -5.14 23.70
CA ALA A 70 -1.43 -4.17 23.44
C ALA A 70 -0.72 -4.48 22.11
N THR A 71 -0.36 -3.44 21.40
CA THR A 71 0.44 -3.49 20.18
C THR A 71 1.67 -2.63 20.39
N THR A 72 2.85 -3.15 20.10
CA THR A 72 4.09 -2.38 20.15
C THR A 72 5.01 -2.90 19.06
N GLY A 73 5.57 -2.01 18.27
CA GLY A 73 6.51 -2.38 17.23
C GLY A 73 7.04 -1.16 16.50
N GLY A 74 8.01 -1.39 15.64
CA GLY A 74 8.61 -0.37 14.80
C GLY A 74 9.44 -1.02 13.71
N TYR A 75 9.80 -0.24 12.73
CA TYR A 75 10.75 -0.57 11.69
C TYR A 75 11.51 0.68 11.26
N SER A 76 12.62 0.48 10.59
CA SER A 76 13.39 1.56 9.96
C SER A 76 13.68 1.23 8.51
N SER A 77 13.92 2.27 7.72
CA SER A 77 14.43 2.13 6.36
C SER A 77 15.62 3.06 6.12
N SER A 78 16.48 2.63 5.22
CA SER A 78 17.58 3.44 4.68
C SER A 78 17.48 3.40 3.17
N ASP A 79 17.32 4.57 2.57
CA ASP A 79 16.93 4.70 1.18
C ASP A 79 17.96 5.49 0.41
N PHE A 80 18.39 4.99 -0.73
CA PHE A 80 19.12 5.74 -1.75
C PHE A 80 18.25 5.94 -2.97
N PHE A 81 18.21 7.15 -3.49
CA PHE A 81 17.44 7.46 -4.67
C PHE A 81 18.20 8.35 -5.64
N GLY A 82 17.82 8.23 -6.90
CA GLY A 82 18.33 9.09 -7.97
C GLY A 82 17.24 9.34 -9.00
N GLU A 83 17.32 10.51 -9.62
CA GLU A 83 16.42 10.98 -10.66
C GLU A 83 17.20 11.71 -11.73
N ILE A 84 16.79 11.54 -12.97
CA ILE A 84 17.35 12.23 -14.13
C ILE A 84 16.26 12.70 -15.07
N SER A 85 16.37 13.95 -15.54
CA SER A 85 15.52 14.51 -16.60
C SER A 85 16.40 14.95 -17.76
N ILE A 86 16.15 14.36 -18.91
CA ILE A 86 16.95 14.54 -20.13
C ILE A 86 16.08 15.22 -21.18
N PRO A 87 16.23 16.53 -21.43
CA PRO A 87 15.62 17.21 -22.55
C PRO A 87 16.39 16.82 -23.84
N VAL A 88 15.88 15.79 -24.54
CA VAL A 88 16.56 15.15 -25.67
C VAL A 88 16.61 16.05 -26.88
N MET A 89 15.49 16.77 -27.16
CA MET A 89 15.33 17.66 -28.32
C MET A 89 14.42 18.82 -27.96
N GLN A 90 14.71 19.99 -28.51
CA GLN A 90 13.85 21.17 -28.43
C GLN A 90 13.94 21.97 -29.77
N ASP A 91 12.86 22.70 -30.07
CA ASP A 91 12.75 23.65 -31.17
C ASP A 91 13.16 23.06 -32.55
N GLN A 92 12.84 21.79 -32.78
CA GLN A 92 13.08 21.09 -34.02
C GLN A 92 11.77 20.89 -34.82
N PRO A 93 11.83 20.76 -36.16
CA PRO A 93 10.63 20.46 -36.93
C PRO A 93 9.87 19.23 -36.40
N MET A 94 8.61 19.40 -36.02
CA MET A 94 7.73 18.38 -35.38
C MET A 94 8.18 17.93 -33.98
N VAL A 95 9.11 18.62 -33.33
CA VAL A 95 9.57 18.34 -31.97
C VAL A 95 9.79 19.67 -31.25
N GLU A 96 8.72 20.26 -30.74
CA GLU A 96 8.79 21.42 -29.85
C GLU A 96 9.56 21.06 -28.56
N ALA A 97 9.24 19.89 -27.97
CA ALA A 97 10.00 19.36 -26.87
C ALA A 97 9.89 17.83 -26.81
N LEU A 98 11.02 17.18 -26.54
CA LEU A 98 11.09 15.76 -26.20
C LEU A 98 11.94 15.58 -24.94
N THR A 99 11.31 15.15 -23.85
CA THR A 99 11.99 14.93 -22.58
C THR A 99 11.82 13.48 -22.14
N VAL A 100 12.91 12.86 -21.72
CA VAL A 100 12.91 11.55 -21.05
C VAL A 100 13.24 11.75 -19.58
N TRP A 101 12.44 11.16 -18.72
CA TRP A 101 12.64 11.21 -17.29
C TRP A 101 12.73 9.79 -16.73
N ALA A 102 13.62 9.58 -15.75
CA ALA A 102 13.74 8.32 -15.04
C ALA A 102 14.11 8.56 -13.58
N ALA A 103 13.60 7.71 -12.69
CA ALA A 103 13.93 7.69 -11.28
C ALA A 103 14.04 6.26 -10.78
N ALA A 104 14.93 6.05 -9.79
CA ALA A 104 15.04 4.78 -9.09
C ALA A 104 15.30 5.02 -7.60
N ARG A 105 14.78 4.13 -6.75
CA ARG A 105 15.02 4.11 -5.31
C ARG A 105 15.29 2.68 -4.87
N THR A 106 16.29 2.47 -4.04
CA THR A 106 16.53 1.25 -3.29
C THR A 106 16.39 1.54 -1.81
N SER A 107 15.63 0.71 -1.12
CA SER A 107 15.26 0.87 0.28
C SER A 107 15.62 -0.39 1.05
N ASP A 108 16.42 -0.26 2.09
CA ASP A 108 16.76 -1.36 3.00
C ASP A 108 15.92 -1.22 4.28
N TYR A 109 14.90 -2.07 4.39
CA TYR A 109 13.99 -2.09 5.53
C TYR A 109 14.44 -3.12 6.56
N SER A 110 14.38 -2.75 7.84
CA SER A 110 14.74 -3.64 8.96
C SER A 110 13.85 -4.88 9.10
N ASN A 111 12.65 -4.88 8.49
CA ASN A 111 11.66 -5.95 8.60
C ASN A 111 11.53 -6.83 7.34
N ILE A 112 11.70 -6.27 6.14
CA ILE A 112 11.52 -7.00 4.87
C ILE A 112 12.79 -7.08 4.02
N GLY A 113 13.86 -6.38 4.43
CA GLY A 113 15.12 -6.32 3.70
C GLY A 113 15.10 -5.32 2.55
N ASN A 114 15.91 -5.57 1.52
CA ASN A 114 16.10 -4.64 0.42
C ASN A 114 14.99 -4.78 -0.63
N VAL A 115 14.39 -3.64 -0.99
CA VAL A 115 13.38 -3.52 -2.04
C VAL A 115 13.73 -2.37 -2.97
N GLY A 116 13.35 -2.47 -4.25
CA GLY A 116 13.59 -1.45 -5.26
C GLY A 116 12.30 -0.93 -5.87
N SER A 117 12.29 0.33 -6.27
CA SER A 117 11.24 0.92 -7.07
C SER A 117 11.85 1.77 -8.18
N PHE A 118 11.16 1.90 -9.29
CA PHE A 118 11.62 2.74 -10.40
C PHE A 118 10.45 3.31 -11.18
N ALA A 119 10.73 4.40 -11.90
CA ALA A 119 9.80 5.02 -12.82
C ALA A 119 10.54 5.57 -14.02
N ALA A 120 9.88 5.57 -15.17
CA ALA A 120 10.38 6.23 -16.39
C ALA A 120 9.20 6.84 -17.17
N ALA A 121 9.42 7.97 -17.77
CA ALA A 121 8.42 8.65 -18.59
C ALA A 121 9.05 9.34 -19.80
N ILE A 122 8.26 9.48 -20.86
CA ILE A 122 8.56 10.26 -22.04
C ILE A 122 7.47 11.30 -22.18
N ASN A 123 7.86 12.56 -22.30
CA ASN A 123 6.98 13.65 -22.68
C ASN A 123 7.39 14.13 -24.07
N TYR A 124 6.45 14.14 -24.98
CA TYR A 124 6.65 14.54 -26.37
C TYR A 124 5.64 15.60 -26.79
N SER A 125 6.12 16.76 -27.15
CA SER A 125 5.32 17.85 -27.69
C SER A 125 5.73 18.07 -29.15
N PRO A 126 4.94 17.62 -30.13
CA PRO A 126 5.23 17.90 -31.54
C PRO A 126 5.10 19.39 -31.93
N ILE A 127 4.19 20.09 -31.22
CA ILE A 127 3.90 21.52 -31.37
C ILE A 127 3.50 22.09 -30.00
N GLU A 128 3.58 23.40 -29.80
CA GLU A 128 3.25 24.08 -28.54
C GLU A 128 1.89 23.68 -27.93
N MET A 129 0.87 23.52 -28.79
CA MET A 129 -0.50 23.24 -28.35
C MET A 129 -0.79 21.76 -28.06
N LEU A 130 0.14 20.84 -28.27
CA LEU A 130 -0.11 19.40 -28.16
C LEU A 130 1.06 18.70 -27.47
N SER A 131 0.77 17.98 -26.40
CA SER A 131 1.75 17.18 -25.68
C SER A 131 1.22 15.77 -25.42
N PHE A 132 2.07 14.77 -25.56
CA PHE A 132 1.82 13.38 -25.22
C PHE A 132 2.71 12.97 -24.05
N ARG A 133 2.18 12.13 -23.18
CA ARG A 133 2.91 11.56 -22.05
C ARG A 133 2.70 10.06 -22.00
N VAL A 134 3.81 9.34 -21.88
CA VAL A 134 3.83 7.90 -21.64
C VAL A 134 4.72 7.65 -20.43
N GLY A 135 4.24 6.86 -19.48
CA GLY A 135 5.00 6.54 -18.28
C GLY A 135 4.78 5.10 -17.82
N TYR A 136 5.80 4.54 -17.20
CA TYR A 136 5.77 3.27 -16.50
C TYR A 136 6.42 3.43 -15.14
N GLN A 137 5.82 2.82 -14.12
CA GLN A 137 6.40 2.80 -12.78
C GLN A 137 6.13 1.47 -12.08
N GLU A 138 7.10 1.05 -11.29
CA GLU A 138 6.97 0.02 -10.28
C GLU A 138 7.09 0.66 -8.91
N ALA A 139 6.01 0.59 -8.14
CA ALA A 139 5.91 1.11 -6.78
C ALA A 139 5.90 -0.03 -5.77
N VAL A 140 6.46 0.23 -4.60
CA VAL A 140 6.56 -0.71 -3.48
C VAL A 140 5.95 -0.10 -2.23
N ARG A 141 5.17 -0.89 -1.48
CA ARG A 141 4.66 -0.54 -0.17
C ARG A 141 5.16 -1.55 0.86
N ALA A 142 5.93 -1.09 1.84
CA ALA A 142 6.27 -1.91 3.00
C ALA A 142 5.06 -2.08 3.93
N PRO A 143 4.90 -3.23 4.63
CA PRO A 143 3.90 -3.41 5.66
C PRO A 143 4.08 -2.40 6.81
N ASN A 144 2.99 -1.85 7.31
CA ASN A 144 3.02 -0.91 8.43
C ASN A 144 3.10 -1.64 9.79
N VAL A 145 3.32 -0.86 10.87
CA VAL A 145 3.48 -1.41 12.23
C VAL A 145 2.26 -2.23 12.68
N SER A 146 1.04 -1.81 12.33
CA SER A 146 -0.16 -2.56 12.71
C SER A 146 -0.29 -3.87 11.95
N GLU A 147 0.03 -3.88 10.66
CA GLU A 147 0.02 -5.11 9.85
C GLU A 147 1.03 -6.14 10.35
N LEU A 148 2.16 -5.68 10.87
CA LEU A 148 3.22 -6.56 11.39
C LEU A 148 2.99 -7.00 12.84
N PHE A 149 2.56 -6.08 13.73
CA PHE A 149 2.67 -6.25 15.17
C PHE A 149 1.35 -6.10 15.93
N LEU A 150 0.21 -5.98 15.22
CA LEU A 150 -1.10 -5.91 15.90
C LEU A 150 -1.26 -7.07 16.89
N GLY A 151 -1.52 -6.75 18.15
CA GLY A 151 -1.77 -7.75 19.18
C GLY A 151 -2.96 -8.64 18.83
N GLN A 152 -2.85 -9.93 19.08
CA GLN A 152 -3.92 -10.88 18.76
C GLN A 152 -5.17 -10.59 19.58
N SER A 153 -6.31 -10.47 18.90
CA SER A 153 -7.62 -10.27 19.49
C SER A 153 -8.67 -11.16 18.82
N ASN A 154 -9.75 -11.43 19.54
CA ASN A 154 -10.88 -12.15 18.97
C ASN A 154 -11.77 -11.21 18.17
N GLY A 155 -12.19 -11.66 17.00
CA GLY A 155 -13.24 -11.05 16.21
C GLY A 155 -14.30 -12.06 15.82
N PHE A 156 -15.42 -11.58 15.31
CA PHE A 156 -16.56 -12.41 14.94
C PHE A 156 -17.03 -12.05 13.53
N PRO A 157 -16.22 -12.35 12.49
CA PRO A 157 -16.62 -12.11 11.12
C PRO A 157 -17.82 -12.95 10.75
N SER A 158 -18.66 -12.42 9.84
CA SER A 158 -19.72 -13.19 9.23
C SER A 158 -19.14 -14.23 8.28
N ALA A 159 -19.59 -15.45 8.41
CA ALA A 159 -19.23 -16.55 7.53
C ALA A 159 -20.44 -17.49 7.35
N SER A 160 -20.62 -18.02 6.15
CA SER A 160 -21.55 -19.10 5.87
C SER A 160 -20.79 -20.41 5.88
N ASP A 161 -21.30 -21.38 6.65
CA ASP A 161 -20.76 -22.75 6.64
C ASP A 161 -21.17 -23.42 5.31
N PRO A 162 -20.25 -23.80 4.43
CA PRO A 162 -20.59 -24.43 3.15
C PRO A 162 -21.27 -25.80 3.33
N CYS A 163 -21.19 -26.39 4.53
CA CYS A 163 -21.84 -27.66 4.84
C CYS A 163 -23.28 -27.49 5.38
N ALA A 164 -23.67 -26.27 5.79
CA ALA A 164 -25.01 -25.95 6.28
C ALA A 164 -25.98 -25.59 5.14
N SER A 165 -27.29 -25.68 5.41
CA SER A 165 -28.33 -25.45 4.38
C SER A 165 -28.28 -24.08 3.71
N ASN A 166 -27.84 -23.05 4.43
CA ASN A 166 -27.71 -21.67 3.94
C ASN A 166 -26.39 -21.38 3.22
N GLY A 167 -25.42 -22.28 3.25
CA GLY A 167 -24.13 -22.17 2.57
C GLY A 167 -23.85 -23.26 1.54
N PHE A 168 -24.72 -24.30 1.52
CA PHE A 168 -24.57 -25.44 0.63
C PHE A 168 -24.94 -25.07 -0.82
N GLU A 169 -24.01 -25.31 -1.73
CA GLU A 169 -24.24 -25.19 -3.17
C GLU A 169 -24.03 -26.53 -3.87
N SER A 170 -25.09 -27.05 -4.49
CA SER A 170 -25.04 -28.33 -5.20
C SER A 170 -24.05 -28.26 -6.36
N GLY A 171 -23.04 -29.15 -6.33
CA GLY A 171 -21.99 -29.23 -7.35
C GLY A 171 -20.73 -28.44 -7.07
N THR A 172 -20.72 -27.49 -6.06
CA THR A 172 -19.57 -26.74 -5.63
C THR A 172 -19.14 -27.12 -4.22
N THR A 173 -20.07 -27.44 -3.33
CA THR A 173 -19.76 -27.90 -1.97
C THR A 173 -19.13 -29.28 -2.01
N ASP A 174 -17.93 -29.42 -1.45
CA ASP A 174 -17.25 -30.71 -1.27
C ASP A 174 -17.88 -31.49 -0.12
N VAL A 175 -18.81 -32.38 -0.46
CA VAL A 175 -19.52 -33.25 0.49
C VAL A 175 -18.54 -34.15 1.26
N ALA A 176 -17.48 -34.64 0.60
CA ALA A 176 -16.50 -35.51 1.25
C ALA A 176 -15.68 -34.74 2.31
N LEU A 177 -15.36 -33.47 2.02
CA LEU A 177 -14.71 -32.59 3.00
C LEU A 177 -15.62 -32.34 4.20
N CYS A 178 -16.90 -32.04 4.01
CA CYS A 178 -17.87 -31.86 5.08
C CYS A 178 -17.95 -33.11 5.99
N GLN A 179 -17.95 -34.28 5.38
CA GLN A 179 -17.95 -35.55 6.14
C GLN A 179 -16.65 -35.77 6.89
N ALA A 180 -15.51 -35.45 6.30
CA ALA A 180 -14.21 -35.55 6.97
C ALA A 180 -14.09 -34.58 8.16
N MET A 181 -14.80 -33.46 8.12
CA MET A 181 -14.90 -32.51 9.24
C MET A 181 -15.93 -32.90 10.32
N GLY A 182 -16.61 -34.06 10.18
CA GLY A 182 -17.51 -34.62 11.19
C GLY A 182 -19.00 -34.41 10.92
N VAL A 183 -19.39 -33.81 9.80
CA VAL A 183 -20.80 -33.68 9.41
C VAL A 183 -21.26 -35.02 8.81
N SER A 184 -22.29 -35.66 9.40
CA SER A 184 -22.82 -36.88 8.81
C SER A 184 -23.38 -36.66 7.41
N ALA A 185 -23.29 -37.67 6.54
CA ALA A 185 -23.79 -37.59 5.15
C ALA A 185 -25.25 -37.13 5.06
N ALA A 186 -26.09 -37.51 6.03
CA ALA A 186 -27.51 -37.15 6.09
C ALA A 186 -27.73 -35.65 6.46
N ASN A 187 -26.72 -35.00 7.04
CA ASN A 187 -26.85 -33.64 7.55
C ASN A 187 -26.16 -32.59 6.65
N VAL A 188 -25.32 -33.00 5.69
CA VAL A 188 -24.68 -32.08 4.77
C VAL A 188 -25.74 -31.35 3.95
N GLY A 189 -25.76 -30.02 3.98
CA GLY A 189 -26.75 -29.18 3.31
C GLY A 189 -28.15 -29.20 3.97
N VAL A 190 -28.30 -29.78 5.17
CA VAL A 190 -29.59 -29.91 5.86
C VAL A 190 -29.64 -29.15 7.18
N PHE A 191 -28.55 -29.16 7.99
CA PHE A 191 -28.54 -28.43 9.24
C PHE A 191 -28.44 -26.92 9.00
N GLU A 192 -29.02 -26.15 9.91
CA GLU A 192 -28.93 -24.71 9.88
C GLU A 192 -27.78 -24.22 10.75
N GLN A 193 -26.98 -23.30 10.24
CA GLN A 193 -25.97 -22.59 11.01
C GLN A 193 -26.69 -21.67 12.02
N ALA A 194 -26.46 -21.91 13.31
CA ALA A 194 -27.16 -21.18 14.39
C ALA A 194 -26.80 -19.69 14.46
N ASN A 195 -25.63 -19.28 13.98
CA ASN A 195 -25.16 -17.90 13.93
C ASN A 195 -24.29 -17.71 12.67
N SER A 196 -24.51 -16.61 11.97
CA SER A 196 -23.69 -16.22 10.83
C SER A 196 -22.29 -15.73 11.20
N GLN A 197 -22.02 -15.51 12.48
CA GLN A 197 -20.71 -15.08 12.95
C GLN A 197 -19.93 -16.26 13.54
N ILE A 198 -18.66 -16.36 13.16
CA ILE A 198 -17.72 -17.33 13.74
C ILE A 198 -16.61 -16.59 14.50
N GLN A 199 -16.17 -17.15 15.61
CA GLN A 199 -15.02 -16.61 16.33
C GLN A 199 -13.74 -16.87 15.52
N GLY A 200 -13.00 -15.79 15.24
CA GLY A 200 -11.67 -15.83 14.65
C GLY A 200 -10.67 -15.08 15.53
N THR A 201 -9.41 -15.47 15.45
CA THR A 201 -8.31 -14.71 16.05
C THR A 201 -7.61 -13.91 14.96
N PHE A 202 -7.49 -12.61 15.17
CA PHE A 202 -6.87 -11.66 14.26
C PHE A 202 -5.69 -11.00 14.94
N GLY A 203 -4.63 -10.77 14.19
CA GLY A 203 -3.42 -10.10 14.69
C GLY A 203 -2.47 -9.75 13.56
N GLY A 204 -1.39 -9.07 13.89
CA GLY A 204 -0.34 -8.78 12.95
C GLY A 204 0.41 -10.03 12.50
N ASN A 205 1.04 -9.92 11.33
CA ASN A 205 1.90 -10.97 10.79
C ASN A 205 3.30 -10.41 10.50
N PRO A 206 4.31 -10.68 11.35
CA PRO A 206 5.68 -10.23 11.12
C PRO A 206 6.35 -10.82 9.87
N GLY A 207 5.75 -11.84 9.26
CA GLY A 207 6.23 -12.47 8.04
C GLY A 207 5.69 -11.87 6.73
N LEU A 208 4.92 -10.76 6.81
CA LEU A 208 4.46 -10.06 5.62
C LEU A 208 5.61 -9.54 4.77
N LYS A 209 5.41 -9.56 3.48
CA LYS A 209 6.31 -9.01 2.48
C LYS A 209 5.79 -7.68 1.95
N GLU A 210 6.61 -7.03 1.15
CA GLU A 210 6.22 -5.85 0.40
C GLU A 210 5.08 -6.14 -0.57
N GLU A 211 4.27 -5.13 -0.82
CA GLU A 211 3.32 -5.10 -1.92
C GLU A 211 3.95 -4.34 -3.09
N THR A 212 3.80 -4.86 -4.29
CA THR A 212 4.28 -4.22 -5.51
C THR A 212 3.13 -3.84 -6.42
N SER A 213 3.26 -2.72 -7.11
CA SER A 213 2.29 -2.25 -8.09
C SER A 213 2.99 -1.77 -9.35
N ASN A 214 2.56 -2.29 -10.50
CA ASN A 214 3.02 -1.86 -11.81
C ASN A 214 1.96 -0.98 -12.46
N THR A 215 2.34 0.22 -12.88
CA THR A 215 1.44 1.19 -13.48
C THR A 215 1.97 1.65 -14.82
N PHE A 216 1.13 1.60 -15.83
CA PHE A 216 1.38 2.17 -17.15
C PHE A 216 0.40 3.31 -17.41
N THR A 217 0.90 4.46 -17.83
CA THR A 217 0.08 5.65 -18.10
C THR A 217 0.34 6.18 -19.52
N VAL A 218 -0.74 6.59 -20.17
CA VAL A 218 -0.71 7.32 -21.43
C VAL A 218 -1.66 8.51 -21.31
N GLY A 219 -1.25 9.66 -21.77
CA GLY A 219 -2.08 10.86 -21.74
C GLY A 219 -1.72 11.83 -22.85
N ALA A 220 -2.64 12.72 -23.16
CA ALA A 220 -2.44 13.82 -24.06
C ALA A 220 -2.98 15.12 -23.44
N VAL A 221 -2.29 16.22 -23.70
CA VAL A 221 -2.72 17.58 -23.34
C VAL A 221 -2.82 18.41 -24.61
N ILE A 222 -3.96 19.06 -24.80
CA ILE A 222 -4.24 19.92 -25.95
C ILE A 222 -4.59 21.31 -25.42
N GLN A 223 -3.84 22.31 -25.87
CA GLN A 223 -4.01 23.74 -25.52
C GLN A 223 -4.33 24.53 -26.78
N PRO A 224 -5.57 24.47 -27.29
CA PRO A 224 -5.91 25.05 -28.60
C PRO A 224 -5.98 26.56 -28.58
N MET A 225 -6.09 27.19 -27.44
CA MET A 225 -6.10 28.65 -27.24
C MET A 225 -5.79 29.00 -25.78
N ASP A 226 -5.43 30.23 -25.52
CA ASP A 226 -5.18 30.75 -24.18
C ASP A 226 -6.40 30.53 -23.27
N GLY A 227 -6.17 29.93 -22.10
CA GLY A 227 -7.19 29.67 -21.08
C GLY A 227 -8.04 28.43 -21.31
N LEU A 228 -7.72 27.57 -22.29
CA LEU A 228 -8.38 26.29 -22.51
C LEU A 228 -7.37 25.13 -22.58
N ASP A 229 -7.40 24.27 -21.54
CA ASP A 229 -6.62 23.04 -21.45
C ASP A 229 -7.55 21.83 -21.49
N ILE A 230 -7.27 20.88 -22.38
CA ILE A 230 -7.97 19.59 -22.47
C ILE A 230 -6.96 18.49 -22.18
N THR A 231 -7.20 17.73 -21.11
CA THR A 231 -6.35 16.60 -20.73
C THR A 231 -7.14 15.29 -20.83
N VAL A 232 -6.53 14.29 -21.46
CA VAL A 232 -7.09 12.95 -21.63
C VAL A 232 -6.12 11.89 -21.10
#